data_353ad6f30670d571219abeb9340984ee
#
_entry.id   353ad6f30670d571219abeb9340984ee
#
_cell.length_a   1.000
_cell.length_b   1.000
_cell.length_c   1.000
_cell.angle_alpha   90.00
_cell.angle_beta   90.00
_cell.angle_gamma   90.00
#
_symmetry.space_group_name_H-M   'P 1'
#
loop_
_entity.id
_entity.type
_entity.pdbx_description
1 polymer ?
#
loop_
_entity_poly.entity_id
_entity_poly.type
_entity_poly.pdbx_seq_one_letter_code
_entity_poly.pdbx_strand_id
1 'polypeptide(L)'
;MRNARQPIRVRWATPADHDSVTSLVLRLLSELFDPVECGYSRETLAPAVEKLICDGSGSWALLAYRDQDAPVGILTLNECTAIYAFGRFGEISELYVDPESRSAGVGAALVDEAIRFGRERGWSLLEVGAPDVSKWQRTVDFYLRRGFSMVGPRLTRDLDA
;
A
#
# COMPACT_ATOMS: atom_id res chain seq x y z
N MET A 1 -6.74 21.91 -26.12
CA MET A 1 -7.26 20.52 -26.00
C MET A 1 -7.08 20.08 -24.57
N ARG A 2 -8.17 19.84 -23.82
CA ARG A 2 -8.09 19.26 -22.48
C ARG A 2 -7.70 17.79 -22.68
N ASN A 3 -6.50 17.41 -22.25
CA ASN A 3 -6.13 16.00 -22.14
C ASN A 3 -7.19 15.32 -21.26
N ALA A 4 -8.04 14.52 -21.86
CA ALA A 4 -8.98 13.69 -21.10
C ALA A 4 -8.12 12.85 -20.15
N ARG A 5 -8.29 13.07 -18.84
CA ARG A 5 -7.63 12.24 -17.84
C ARG A 5 -8.11 10.81 -18.07
N GLN A 6 -7.19 9.98 -18.47
CA GLN A 6 -7.48 8.59 -18.71
C GLN A 6 -7.97 7.92 -17.41
N PRO A 7 -8.97 7.04 -17.48
CA PRO A 7 -9.56 6.43 -16.29
C PRO A 7 -8.54 5.55 -15.57
N ILE A 8 -8.49 5.67 -14.24
CA ILE A 8 -7.69 4.79 -13.38
C ILE A 8 -8.54 3.56 -13.09
N ARG A 9 -7.99 2.39 -13.41
CA ARG A 9 -8.58 1.11 -13.08
C ARG A 9 -7.84 0.52 -11.87
N VAL A 10 -8.58 0.13 -10.83
CA VAL A 10 -8.05 -0.57 -9.66
C VAL A 10 -8.64 -1.96 -9.60
N ARG A 11 -7.82 -2.97 -9.32
CA ARG A 11 -8.27 -4.34 -9.10
C ARG A 11 -7.43 -5.07 -8.05
N TRP A 12 -7.98 -6.11 -7.49
CA TRP A 12 -7.25 -7.02 -6.62
C TRP A 12 -6.16 -7.78 -7.38
N ALA A 13 -5.01 -7.93 -6.75
CA ALA A 13 -3.96 -8.80 -7.25
C ALA A 13 -4.38 -10.27 -7.11
N THR A 14 -3.90 -11.07 -8.04
CA THR A 14 -4.04 -12.52 -8.06
C THR A 14 -2.66 -13.18 -8.02
N PRO A 15 -2.53 -14.48 -7.82
CA PRO A 15 -1.23 -15.17 -7.89
C PRO A 15 -0.45 -14.90 -9.18
N ALA A 16 -1.15 -14.64 -10.30
CA ALA A 16 -0.51 -14.29 -11.57
C ALA A 16 0.21 -12.93 -11.54
N ASP A 17 -0.08 -12.08 -10.55
CA ASP A 17 0.51 -10.74 -10.41
C ASP A 17 1.76 -10.71 -9.52
N HIS A 18 2.26 -11.86 -9.08
CA HIS A 18 3.39 -11.99 -8.15
C HIS A 18 4.58 -11.10 -8.53
N ASP A 19 5.01 -11.15 -9.78
CA ASP A 19 6.16 -10.35 -10.25
C ASP A 19 5.89 -8.85 -10.25
N SER A 20 4.68 -8.44 -10.60
CA SER A 20 4.27 -7.04 -10.58
C SER A 20 4.21 -6.49 -9.16
N VAL A 21 3.62 -7.25 -8.23
CA VAL A 21 3.58 -6.90 -6.81
C VAL A 21 4.98 -6.77 -6.24
N THR A 22 5.83 -7.78 -6.45
CA THR A 22 7.23 -7.77 -6.00
C THR A 22 7.98 -6.56 -6.54
N SER A 23 7.83 -6.24 -7.82
CA SER A 23 8.52 -5.12 -8.46
C SER A 23 8.10 -3.77 -7.88
N LEU A 24 6.80 -3.55 -7.68
CA LEU A 24 6.27 -2.28 -7.15
C LEU A 24 6.66 -2.08 -5.68
N VAL A 25 6.60 -3.13 -4.87
CA VAL A 25 7.04 -3.07 -3.47
C VAL A 25 8.55 -2.81 -3.39
N LEU A 26 9.36 -3.49 -4.21
CA LEU A 26 10.81 -3.24 -4.24
C LEU A 26 11.14 -1.79 -4.62
N ARG A 27 10.41 -1.19 -5.56
CA ARG A 27 10.57 0.24 -5.90
C ARG A 27 10.24 1.14 -4.71
N LEU A 28 9.16 0.88 -3.98
CA LEU A 28 8.82 1.62 -2.77
C LEU A 28 9.95 1.55 -1.74
N LEU A 29 10.40 0.34 -1.43
CA LEU A 29 11.45 0.13 -0.43
C LEU A 29 12.77 0.77 -0.84
N SER A 30 13.07 0.80 -2.14
CA SER A 30 14.27 1.48 -2.67
C SER A 30 14.18 3.01 -2.59
N GLU A 31 12.98 3.58 -2.55
CA GLU A 31 12.81 5.02 -2.28
C GLU A 31 12.93 5.37 -0.79
N LEU A 32 12.51 4.44 0.09
CA LEU A 32 12.47 4.69 1.54
C LEU A 32 13.80 4.36 2.23
N PHE A 33 14.52 3.38 1.74
CA PHE A 33 15.69 2.79 2.37
C PHE A 33 16.80 2.53 1.35
N ASP A 34 18.02 2.34 1.83
CA ASP A 34 19.07 1.73 1.00
C ASP A 34 18.78 0.22 0.87
N PRO A 35 18.42 -0.28 -0.32
CA PRO A 35 18.02 -1.66 -0.48
C PRO A 35 19.17 -2.65 -0.22
N VAL A 36 20.43 -2.22 -0.43
CA VAL A 36 21.60 -3.07 -0.17
C VAL A 36 21.82 -3.22 1.32
N GLU A 37 21.78 -2.15 2.09
CA GLU A 37 21.93 -2.18 3.55
C GLU A 37 20.79 -2.93 4.23
N CYS A 38 19.56 -2.81 3.72
CA CYS A 38 18.37 -3.46 4.28
C CYS A 38 18.13 -4.89 3.74
N GLY A 39 18.89 -5.36 2.78
CA GLY A 39 18.76 -6.69 2.21
C GLY A 39 17.51 -6.89 1.33
N TYR A 40 16.90 -5.81 0.85
CA TYR A 40 15.73 -5.89 -0.03
C TYR A 40 16.16 -6.24 -1.46
N SER A 41 15.69 -7.37 -1.93
CA SER A 41 15.86 -7.83 -3.31
C SER A 41 14.59 -8.55 -3.79
N ARG A 42 14.52 -8.85 -5.07
CA ARG A 42 13.42 -9.65 -5.61
C ARG A 42 13.35 -11.03 -4.91
N GLU A 43 14.48 -11.66 -4.69
CA GLU A 43 14.56 -12.97 -4.08
C GLU A 43 14.12 -12.96 -2.61
N THR A 44 14.49 -11.91 -1.86
CA THR A 44 14.13 -11.80 -0.43
C THR A 44 12.68 -11.42 -0.22
N LEU A 45 12.06 -10.67 -1.14
CA LEU A 45 10.66 -10.26 -1.04
C LEU A 45 9.67 -11.29 -1.60
N ALA A 46 10.07 -12.08 -2.59
CA ALA A 46 9.17 -13.00 -3.30
C ALA A 46 8.38 -13.94 -2.37
N PRO A 47 8.97 -14.59 -1.35
CA PRO A 47 8.21 -15.46 -0.45
C PRO A 47 7.14 -14.73 0.36
N ALA A 48 7.41 -13.49 0.78
CA ALA A 48 6.43 -12.67 1.52
C ALA A 48 5.28 -12.24 0.60
N VAL A 49 5.58 -11.89 -0.65
CA VAL A 49 4.56 -11.55 -1.66
C VAL A 49 3.69 -12.77 -1.97
N GLU A 50 4.28 -13.94 -2.18
CA GLU A 50 3.54 -15.18 -2.41
C GLU A 50 2.55 -15.45 -1.26
N LYS A 51 3.02 -15.36 -0.03
CA LYS A 51 2.19 -15.53 1.16
C LYS A 51 1.04 -14.52 1.19
N LEU A 52 1.29 -13.26 0.88
CA LEU A 52 0.29 -12.20 0.90
C LEU A 52 -0.83 -12.43 -0.11
N ILE A 53 -0.52 -12.84 -1.34
CA ILE A 53 -1.51 -12.95 -2.43
C ILE A 53 -2.07 -14.35 -2.65
N CYS A 54 -1.47 -15.41 -2.06
CA CYS A 54 -1.88 -16.80 -2.28
C CYS A 54 -2.57 -17.45 -1.08
N ASP A 55 -2.19 -17.09 0.15
CA ASP A 55 -2.63 -17.82 1.36
C ASP A 55 -4.05 -17.49 1.83
N GLY A 56 -4.68 -16.43 1.34
CA GLY A 56 -5.99 -15.98 1.81
C GLY A 56 -6.01 -15.64 3.32
N SER A 57 -4.86 -15.30 3.89
CA SER A 57 -4.61 -15.17 5.33
C SER A 57 -5.00 -13.81 5.93
N GLY A 58 -5.95 -13.10 5.31
CA GLY A 58 -6.33 -11.75 5.76
C GLY A 58 -5.38 -10.66 5.26
N SER A 59 -4.70 -10.91 4.15
CA SER A 59 -3.84 -9.94 3.46
C SER A 59 -4.23 -9.84 1.99
N TRP A 60 -4.13 -8.65 1.42
CA TRP A 60 -4.52 -8.35 0.03
C TRP A 60 -3.62 -7.31 -0.59
N ALA A 61 -3.54 -7.32 -1.91
CA ALA A 61 -2.93 -6.25 -2.69
C ALA A 61 -3.91 -5.70 -3.73
N LEU A 62 -3.95 -4.38 -3.86
CA LEU A 62 -4.63 -3.66 -4.93
C LEU A 62 -3.61 -3.17 -5.94
N LEU A 63 -3.89 -3.35 -7.22
CA LEU A 63 -3.08 -2.84 -8.33
C LEU A 63 -3.85 -1.79 -9.10
N ALA A 64 -3.19 -0.67 -9.40
CA ALA A 64 -3.75 0.41 -10.18
C ALA A 64 -3.12 0.50 -11.57
N TYR A 65 -3.95 0.71 -12.57
CA TYR A 65 -3.58 0.80 -13.99
C TYR A 65 -4.05 2.14 -14.56
N ARG A 66 -3.29 2.68 -15.49
CA ARG A 66 -3.73 3.86 -16.27
C ARG A 66 -3.79 3.44 -17.72
N ASP A 67 -3.58 3.18 -18.61
CA ASP A 67 -3.77 2.82 -20.04
C ASP A 67 -3.03 1.58 -20.45
N GLN A 68 -2.18 1.09 -19.55
CA GLN A 68 -1.20 0.08 -19.89
C GLN A 68 -1.59 -1.28 -19.31
N ASP A 69 -1.01 -2.31 -19.83
CA ASP A 69 -1.10 -3.67 -19.30
C ASP A 69 -0.30 -3.84 -18.00
N ALA A 70 0.65 -2.91 -17.72
CA ALA A 70 1.44 -2.92 -16.49
C ALA A 70 0.83 -2.01 -15.42
N PRO A 71 0.79 -2.43 -14.15
CA PRO A 71 0.30 -1.59 -13.07
C PRO A 71 1.29 -0.45 -12.76
N VAL A 72 0.74 0.72 -12.45
CA VAL A 72 1.48 1.94 -12.10
C VAL A 72 1.41 2.28 -10.61
N GLY A 73 0.73 1.46 -9.82
CA GLY A 73 0.62 1.65 -8.37
C GLY A 73 0.14 0.39 -7.68
N ILE A 74 0.44 0.32 -6.38
CA ILE A 74 0.08 -0.78 -5.49
C ILE A 74 -0.32 -0.24 -4.12
N LEU A 75 -1.25 -0.92 -3.47
CA LEU A 75 -1.56 -0.78 -2.05
C LEU A 75 -1.75 -2.17 -1.46
N THR A 76 -1.07 -2.45 -0.35
CA THR A 76 -1.24 -3.70 0.39
C THR A 76 -2.02 -3.47 1.67
N LEU A 77 -2.86 -4.44 2.03
CA LEU A 77 -3.77 -4.42 3.17
C LEU A 77 -3.60 -5.67 4.01
N ASN A 78 -3.68 -5.49 5.33
CA ASN A 78 -3.79 -6.58 6.28
C ASN A 78 -5.01 -6.37 7.17
N GLU A 79 -5.72 -7.46 7.49
CA GLU A 79 -6.75 -7.46 8.51
C GLU A 79 -6.10 -7.75 9.87
N CYS A 80 -6.30 -6.86 10.81
CA CYS A 80 -5.79 -6.94 12.17
C CYS A 80 -6.95 -7.02 13.16
N THR A 81 -6.68 -7.45 14.39
CA THR A 81 -7.65 -7.46 15.48
C THR A 81 -7.07 -6.76 16.70
N ALA A 82 -7.84 -5.83 17.27
CA ALA A 82 -7.45 -5.14 18.50
C ALA A 82 -8.69 -4.73 19.31
N ILE A 83 -8.52 -4.70 20.64
CA ILE A 83 -9.60 -4.34 21.56
C ILE A 83 -10.00 -2.87 21.36
N TYR A 84 -9.03 -1.96 21.19
CA TYR A 84 -9.29 -0.53 20.97
C TYR A 84 -10.07 -0.27 19.67
N ALA A 85 -9.97 -1.16 18.70
CA ALA A 85 -10.71 -1.13 17.44
C ALA A 85 -12.04 -1.88 17.50
N PHE A 86 -12.46 -2.34 18.66
CA PHE A 86 -13.66 -3.15 18.87
C PHE A 86 -13.69 -4.44 18.04
N GLY A 87 -12.55 -4.96 17.64
CA GLY A 87 -12.41 -6.17 16.85
C GLY A 87 -11.50 -5.98 15.63
N ARG A 88 -12.05 -6.23 14.42
CA ARG A 88 -11.26 -6.18 13.19
C ARG A 88 -11.09 -4.76 12.65
N PHE A 89 -9.89 -4.50 12.15
CA PHE A 89 -9.56 -3.27 11.44
C PHE A 89 -8.57 -3.57 10.32
N GLY A 90 -8.38 -2.64 9.40
CA GLY A 90 -7.42 -2.77 8.32
C GLY A 90 -6.15 -1.97 8.56
N GLU A 91 -5.02 -2.48 8.07
CA GLU A 91 -3.75 -1.76 8.01
C GLU A 91 -3.24 -1.70 6.58
N ILE A 92 -2.92 -0.49 6.10
CA ILE A 92 -2.16 -0.29 4.87
C ILE A 92 -0.68 -0.43 5.23
N SER A 93 -0.01 -1.43 4.66
CA SER A 93 1.42 -1.66 4.89
C SER A 93 2.28 -0.97 3.84
N GLU A 94 1.92 -1.06 2.59
CA GLU A 94 2.62 -0.41 1.48
C GLU A 94 1.63 0.38 0.62
N LEU A 95 2.06 1.56 0.19
CA LEU A 95 1.42 2.36 -0.86
C LEU A 95 2.50 2.95 -1.76
N TYR A 96 2.48 2.58 -3.02
CA TYR A 96 3.41 3.10 -4.02
C TYR A 96 2.68 3.50 -5.29
N VAL A 97 3.14 4.59 -5.89
CA VAL A 97 2.72 5.05 -7.22
C VAL A 97 3.96 5.43 -8.00
N ASP A 98 4.08 4.93 -9.21
CA ASP A 98 5.18 5.29 -10.11
C ASP A 98 5.31 6.82 -10.22
N PRO A 99 6.52 7.38 -10.17
CA PRO A 99 6.74 8.84 -10.17
C PRO A 99 6.01 9.57 -11.28
N GLU A 100 5.99 9.03 -12.50
CA GLU A 100 5.31 9.62 -13.66
C GLU A 100 3.78 9.60 -13.57
N SER A 101 3.24 8.77 -12.69
CA SER A 101 1.79 8.64 -12.45
C SER A 101 1.32 9.34 -11.18
N ARG A 102 2.23 9.95 -10.42
CA ARG A 102 1.90 10.72 -9.21
C ARG A 102 1.10 11.97 -9.56
N SER A 103 0.30 12.45 -8.61
CA SER A 103 -0.60 13.60 -8.77
C SER A 103 -1.69 13.44 -9.85
N ALA A 104 -1.81 12.26 -10.44
CA ALA A 104 -2.86 11.91 -11.39
C ALA A 104 -4.10 11.26 -10.73
N GLY A 105 -4.09 11.09 -9.40
CA GLY A 105 -5.20 10.49 -8.65
C GLY A 105 -5.04 8.98 -8.37
N VAL A 106 -3.95 8.35 -8.80
CA VAL A 106 -3.73 6.89 -8.63
C VAL A 106 -3.73 6.48 -7.16
N GLY A 107 -2.97 7.17 -6.31
CA GLY A 107 -2.95 6.91 -4.88
C GLY A 107 -4.31 7.11 -4.22
N ALA A 108 -5.05 8.14 -4.65
CA ALA A 108 -6.41 8.39 -4.17
C ALA A 108 -7.35 7.23 -4.53
N ALA A 109 -7.31 6.74 -5.77
CA ALA A 109 -8.14 5.61 -6.21
C ALA A 109 -7.84 4.33 -5.41
N LEU A 110 -6.56 4.06 -5.13
CA LEU A 110 -6.15 2.91 -4.31
C LEU A 110 -6.68 3.01 -2.88
N VAL A 111 -6.53 4.17 -2.23
CA VAL A 111 -7.00 4.38 -0.85
C VAL A 111 -8.53 4.37 -0.77
N ASP A 112 -9.23 4.95 -1.75
CA ASP A 112 -10.70 4.92 -1.79
C ASP A 112 -11.24 3.50 -1.91
N GLU A 113 -10.60 2.66 -2.72
CA GLU A 113 -10.95 1.25 -2.84
C GLU A 113 -10.67 0.48 -1.53
N ALA A 114 -9.55 0.75 -0.87
CA ALA A 114 -9.24 0.17 0.44
C ALA A 114 -10.28 0.56 1.51
N ILE A 115 -10.71 1.83 1.52
CA ILE A 115 -11.77 2.31 2.43
C ILE A 115 -13.11 1.61 2.13
N ARG A 116 -13.48 1.49 0.86
CA ARG A 116 -14.70 0.78 0.44
C ARG A 116 -14.67 -0.67 0.91
N PHE A 117 -13.58 -1.37 0.64
CA PHE A 117 -13.37 -2.76 1.06
C PHE A 117 -13.46 -2.94 2.58
N GLY A 118 -12.79 -2.06 3.35
CA GLY A 118 -12.85 -2.10 4.80
C GLY A 118 -14.26 -1.95 5.36
N ARG A 119 -15.07 -1.04 4.77
CA ARG A 119 -16.48 -0.87 5.12
C ARG A 119 -17.30 -2.12 4.84
N GLU A 120 -17.12 -2.75 3.68
CA GLU A 120 -17.81 -4.00 3.32
C GLU A 120 -17.43 -5.16 4.24
N ARG A 121 -16.20 -5.18 4.75
CA ARG A 121 -15.75 -6.16 5.74
C ARG A 121 -16.17 -5.85 7.18
N GLY A 122 -16.75 -4.69 7.42
CA GLY A 122 -17.15 -4.25 8.76
C GLY A 122 -15.96 -3.86 9.64
N TRP A 123 -14.85 -3.38 9.04
CA TRP A 123 -13.75 -2.82 9.81
C TRP A 123 -14.14 -1.51 10.48
N SER A 124 -13.73 -1.32 11.71
CA SER A 124 -13.98 -0.09 12.47
C SER A 124 -13.00 1.04 12.12
N LEU A 125 -11.79 0.68 11.70
CA LEU A 125 -10.68 1.59 11.40
C LEU A 125 -9.92 1.12 10.16
N LEU A 126 -9.24 2.06 9.52
CA LEU A 126 -8.16 1.81 8.57
C LEU A 126 -6.95 2.62 9.01
N GLU A 127 -5.87 1.96 9.33
CA GLU A 127 -4.64 2.57 9.78
C GLU A 127 -3.57 2.51 8.69
N VAL A 128 -2.58 3.41 8.78
CA VAL A 128 -1.38 3.42 7.95
C VAL A 128 -0.19 3.90 8.77
N GLY A 129 0.95 3.24 8.61
CA GLY A 129 2.21 3.73 9.15
C GLY A 129 2.67 4.96 8.36
N ALA A 130 2.60 6.14 8.96
CA ALA A 130 3.15 7.34 8.33
C ALA A 130 4.67 7.28 8.32
N PRO A 131 5.32 7.63 7.19
CA PRO A 131 6.76 7.80 7.17
C PRO A 131 7.19 9.02 7.99
N ASP A 132 8.50 9.20 8.20
CA ASP A 132 9.06 10.37 8.88
C ASP A 132 8.51 11.67 8.27
N VAL A 133 7.75 12.42 9.06
CA VAL A 133 7.06 13.64 8.63
C VAL A 133 8.04 14.67 8.05
N SER A 134 9.25 14.78 8.63
CA SER A 134 10.26 15.74 8.20
C SER A 134 10.72 15.50 6.75
N LYS A 135 10.72 14.25 6.30
CA LYS A 135 11.14 13.85 4.94
C LYS A 135 9.97 13.67 3.99
N TRP A 136 8.79 13.30 4.50
CA TRP A 136 7.66 12.81 3.71
C TRP A 136 6.37 13.59 3.96
N GLN A 137 6.47 14.91 4.21
CA GLN A 137 5.32 15.77 4.52
C GLN A 137 4.20 15.63 3.46
N ARG A 138 4.53 15.55 2.17
CA ARG A 138 3.52 15.38 1.11
C ARG A 138 2.70 14.10 1.25
N THR A 139 3.32 13.03 1.71
CA THR A 139 2.65 11.74 1.94
C THR A 139 1.72 11.84 3.14
N VAL A 140 2.16 12.46 4.22
CA VAL A 140 1.32 12.71 5.40
C VAL A 140 0.13 13.59 5.03
N ASP A 141 0.36 14.71 4.32
CA ASP A 141 -0.71 15.60 3.84
C ASP A 141 -1.71 14.89 2.92
N PHE A 142 -1.23 13.95 2.11
CA PHE A 142 -2.09 13.11 1.28
C PHE A 142 -3.07 12.30 2.13
N TYR A 143 -2.61 11.61 3.18
CA TYR A 143 -3.46 10.84 4.07
C TYR A 143 -4.42 11.73 4.86
N LEU A 144 -3.95 12.86 5.40
CA LEU A 144 -4.80 13.82 6.11
C LEU A 144 -5.94 14.33 5.21
N ARG A 145 -5.67 14.63 3.94
CA ARG A 145 -6.71 15.02 2.97
C ARG A 145 -7.71 13.90 2.65
N ARG A 146 -7.35 12.63 2.92
CA ARG A 146 -8.21 11.45 2.77
C ARG A 146 -8.95 11.08 4.05
N GLY A 147 -8.92 11.95 5.08
CA GLY A 147 -9.66 11.78 6.31
C GLY A 147 -8.94 10.97 7.40
N PHE A 148 -7.66 10.64 7.19
CA PHE A 148 -6.83 10.09 8.27
C PHE A 148 -6.46 11.17 9.28
N SER A 149 -6.19 10.77 10.51
CA SER A 149 -5.69 11.63 11.56
C SER A 149 -4.45 11.04 12.23
N MET A 150 -3.59 11.89 12.74
CA MET A 150 -2.38 11.45 13.45
C MET A 150 -2.77 10.84 14.81
N VAL A 151 -2.28 9.63 15.10
CA VAL A 151 -2.55 8.91 16.36
C VAL A 151 -1.30 8.62 17.17
N GLY A 152 -0.13 8.93 16.67
CA GLY A 152 1.16 8.77 17.35
C GLY A 152 2.24 8.12 16.50
N PRO A 153 3.49 8.07 17.00
CA PRO A 153 4.60 7.44 16.31
C PRO A 153 4.51 5.92 16.37
N ARG A 154 5.10 5.25 15.35
CA ARG A 154 5.28 3.81 15.34
C ARG A 154 6.69 3.47 15.82
N LEU A 155 6.82 2.45 16.65
CA LEU A 155 8.10 1.90 17.12
C LEU A 155 8.25 0.49 16.54
N THR A 156 9.48 0.15 16.17
CA THR A 156 9.81 -1.20 15.68
C THR A 156 11.04 -1.76 16.43
N ARG A 157 11.09 -3.06 16.59
CA ARG A 157 12.24 -3.79 17.12
C ARG A 157 12.48 -5.01 16.24
N ASP A 158 13.71 -5.18 15.81
CA ASP A 158 14.13 -6.40 15.14
C ASP A 158 14.20 -7.54 16.17
N LEU A 159 13.56 -8.68 15.89
CA LEU A 159 13.52 -9.84 16.77
C LEU A 159 14.63 -10.84 16.48
N ASP A 160 15.29 -10.73 15.32
CA ASP A 160 16.39 -11.58 14.88
C ASP A 160 17.78 -11.00 15.23
N ALA A 161 17.80 -9.85 15.91
CA ALA A 161 19.01 -9.16 16.34
C ALA A 161 19.47 -9.58 17.76
#